data_4abe2439f4f9d4fe106b90730c593257
#
_entry.id   4abe2439f4f9d4fe106b90730c593257
#
_cell.length_a   1.000
_cell.length_b   1.000
_cell.length_c   1.000
_cell.angle_alpha   90.00
_cell.angle_beta   90.00
_cell.angle_gamma   90.00
#
_symmetry.space_group_name_H-M   'P 1'
#
loop_
_entity.id
_entity.type
_entity.pdbx_description
1 polymer ?
#
loop_
_entity_poly.entity_id
_entity_poly.type
_entity_poly.pdbx_seq_one_letter_code
_entity_poly.pdbx_strand_id
1 'polypeptide(L)'
;MGVGVQVDVGQLFQLGRRLLATADAPEAYVPGALLVAFPVEAGLDPAALAADAGARLTAQARLDELGLVVAQLQTAPEQVAAVQQALQARHPELTADRAPWWYPQQAGPALPGSRPGRLYATALLGIDQPQPLPQPVRVAMLDGAVEPAIGLELAGFEQVRIASSGDPDPGQHGTAVACLLACRPRGPANAAFFGPSPGLILLNAAVLGRDAQGRPQARALDVLRGLDWSLRSGAQVLNVSLGAAPDAVTARAFALARPKLAAIVAAAGNGGADGGLVYPAALPGVIAVAAMDARLRPYRDGTRGSWITLAAPGVEVWVPGRADDGGRYVSGTSFAAPFVTAWVAQRLARGLPVDAATLCANARDVPPAGRDVQTGCGLLQWGGLPR
;
A
#
# COMPACT_ATOMS: atom_id res chain seq x y z
N MET A 1 59.46 -12.78 9.35
CA MET A 1 58.53 -12.09 8.43
C MET A 1 57.12 -12.46 8.84
N GLY A 2 56.48 -11.57 9.57
CA GLY A 2 55.07 -11.79 9.99
C GLY A 2 54.15 -11.19 8.93
N VAL A 3 53.32 -12.01 8.30
CA VAL A 3 52.25 -11.57 7.40
C VAL A 3 51.09 -11.14 8.26
N GLY A 4 50.96 -9.85 8.48
CA GLY A 4 49.76 -9.28 9.13
C GLY A 4 48.59 -9.32 8.15
N VAL A 5 47.57 -10.13 8.45
CA VAL A 5 46.28 -10.08 7.73
C VAL A 5 45.57 -8.84 8.21
N GLN A 6 45.54 -7.81 7.37
CA GLN A 6 44.70 -6.63 7.60
C GLN A 6 43.24 -7.01 7.31
N VAL A 7 42.45 -7.20 8.37
CA VAL A 7 41.00 -7.41 8.24
C VAL A 7 40.33 -6.06 8.10
N ASP A 8 39.69 -5.80 6.95
CA ASP A 8 38.94 -4.60 6.71
C ASP A 8 37.64 -4.65 7.57
N VAL A 9 37.65 -3.89 8.66
CA VAL A 9 36.55 -3.76 9.62
C VAL A 9 35.30 -3.22 8.94
N GLY A 10 35.42 -2.44 7.85
CA GLY A 10 34.31 -1.94 7.06
C GLY A 10 33.56 -3.05 6.31
N GLN A 11 34.31 -4.02 5.74
CA GLN A 11 33.72 -5.19 5.07
C GLN A 11 33.05 -6.13 6.06
N LEU A 12 33.63 -6.33 7.25
CA LEU A 12 33.00 -7.11 8.32
C LEU A 12 31.69 -6.45 8.82
N PHE A 13 31.66 -5.12 8.93
CA PHE A 13 30.44 -4.39 9.30
C PHE A 13 29.37 -4.46 8.22
N GLN A 14 29.75 -4.43 6.94
CA GLN A 14 28.81 -4.61 5.82
C GLN A 14 28.31 -6.05 5.72
N LEU A 15 29.19 -7.04 5.94
CA LEU A 15 28.79 -8.45 5.96
C LEU A 15 27.86 -8.75 7.16
N GLY A 16 28.16 -8.22 8.33
CA GLY A 16 27.31 -8.31 9.53
C GLY A 16 25.94 -7.65 9.34
N ARG A 17 25.89 -6.48 8.67
CA ARG A 17 24.61 -5.84 8.29
C ARG A 17 23.82 -6.66 7.27
N ARG A 18 24.48 -7.28 6.27
CA ARG A 18 23.81 -8.18 5.31
C ARG A 18 23.27 -9.45 5.99
N LEU A 19 24.04 -10.06 6.89
CA LEU A 19 23.61 -11.26 7.62
C LEU A 19 22.48 -10.96 8.61
N LEU A 20 22.49 -9.81 9.30
CA LEU A 20 21.42 -9.37 10.19
C LEU A 20 20.18 -8.89 9.43
N ALA A 21 20.34 -8.28 8.26
CA ALA A 21 19.21 -7.88 7.41
C ALA A 21 18.52 -9.08 6.72
N THR A 22 19.23 -10.20 6.51
CA THR A 22 18.64 -11.39 5.89
C THR A 22 17.94 -12.33 6.89
N ALA A 23 18.22 -12.23 8.18
CA ALA A 23 17.61 -13.09 9.21
C ALA A 23 16.18 -12.64 9.63
N ASP A 24 15.81 -11.36 9.39
CA ASP A 24 14.53 -10.78 9.83
C ASP A 24 13.69 -10.16 8.68
N ALA A 25 14.16 -10.22 7.44
CA ALA A 25 13.38 -9.74 6.31
C ALA A 25 12.18 -10.70 6.07
N PRO A 26 10.95 -10.17 6.00
CA PRO A 26 9.80 -11.02 5.73
C PRO A 26 9.93 -11.69 4.35
N GLU A 27 9.47 -12.93 4.25
CA GLU A 27 9.47 -13.67 2.99
C GLU A 27 8.69 -12.91 1.91
N ALA A 28 9.28 -12.76 0.73
CA ALA A 28 8.61 -12.06 -0.37
C ALA A 28 7.46 -12.88 -0.97
N TYR A 29 7.60 -14.21 -0.97
CA TYR A 29 6.61 -15.12 -1.56
C TYR A 29 6.27 -16.26 -0.60
N VAL A 30 5.05 -16.76 -0.72
CA VAL A 30 4.59 -17.94 0.03
C VAL A 30 5.32 -19.19 -0.50
N PRO A 31 6.06 -19.93 0.33
CA PRO A 31 6.80 -21.11 -0.13
C PRO A 31 5.91 -22.14 -0.85
N GLY A 32 6.30 -22.55 -2.05
CA GLY A 32 5.58 -23.54 -2.84
C GLY A 32 4.23 -23.07 -3.39
N ALA A 33 3.83 -21.82 -3.17
CA ALA A 33 2.54 -21.32 -3.65
C ALA A 33 2.65 -20.62 -5.00
N LEU A 34 1.72 -20.95 -5.87
CA LEU A 34 1.53 -20.36 -7.19
C LEU A 34 0.14 -19.71 -7.23
N LEU A 35 0.06 -18.47 -7.73
CA LEU A 35 -1.19 -17.87 -8.16
C LEU A 35 -1.41 -18.17 -9.64
N VAL A 36 -2.62 -18.52 -10.01
CA VAL A 36 -3.06 -18.62 -11.39
C VAL A 36 -4.30 -17.78 -11.60
N ALA A 37 -4.38 -17.08 -12.73
CA ALA A 37 -5.51 -16.26 -13.10
C ALA A 37 -5.87 -16.46 -14.57
N PHE A 38 -7.14 -16.62 -14.86
CA PHE A 38 -7.65 -16.78 -16.22
C PHE A 38 -9.02 -16.10 -16.37
N PRO A 39 -9.42 -15.72 -17.61
CA PRO A 39 -10.74 -15.13 -17.84
C PRO A 39 -11.86 -16.09 -17.43
N VAL A 40 -12.94 -15.54 -16.89
CA VAL A 40 -14.13 -16.35 -16.50
C VAL A 40 -14.68 -17.13 -17.68
N GLU A 41 -14.67 -16.55 -18.88
CA GLU A 41 -15.14 -17.16 -20.12
C GLU A 41 -14.27 -18.32 -20.62
N ALA A 42 -13.05 -18.50 -20.10
CA ALA A 42 -12.20 -19.64 -20.43
C ALA A 42 -12.79 -20.97 -19.94
N GLY A 43 -13.69 -20.91 -18.95
CA GLY A 43 -14.40 -22.10 -18.46
C GLY A 43 -13.50 -23.17 -17.82
N LEU A 44 -12.26 -22.80 -17.44
CA LEU A 44 -11.32 -23.70 -16.80
C LEU A 44 -11.73 -23.99 -15.35
N ASP A 45 -11.56 -25.25 -14.92
CA ASP A 45 -11.77 -25.65 -13.53
C ASP A 45 -10.43 -25.60 -12.76
N PRO A 46 -10.30 -24.74 -11.71
CA PRO A 46 -9.09 -24.68 -10.91
C PRO A 46 -8.67 -26.00 -10.27
N ALA A 47 -9.62 -26.88 -9.92
CA ALA A 47 -9.30 -28.16 -9.32
C ALA A 47 -8.70 -29.13 -10.34
N ALA A 48 -9.23 -29.15 -11.56
CA ALA A 48 -8.66 -29.90 -12.67
C ALA A 48 -7.28 -29.40 -13.04
N LEU A 49 -7.10 -28.07 -13.17
CA LEU A 49 -5.79 -27.46 -13.44
C LEU A 49 -4.74 -27.84 -12.37
N ALA A 50 -5.13 -27.85 -11.11
CA ALA A 50 -4.23 -28.24 -10.02
C ALA A 50 -3.83 -29.72 -10.14
N ALA A 51 -4.79 -30.62 -10.36
CA ALA A 51 -4.55 -32.04 -10.49
C ALA A 51 -3.63 -32.38 -11.69
N ASP A 52 -3.90 -31.79 -12.85
CA ASP A 52 -3.14 -31.98 -14.08
C ASP A 52 -1.69 -31.45 -13.96
N ALA A 53 -1.47 -30.47 -13.10
CA ALA A 53 -0.15 -29.90 -12.82
C ALA A 53 0.58 -30.60 -11.66
N GLY A 54 -0.01 -31.63 -11.04
CA GLY A 54 0.57 -32.27 -9.85
C GLY A 54 0.63 -31.36 -8.63
N ALA A 55 -0.25 -30.38 -8.56
CA ALA A 55 -0.35 -29.43 -7.46
C ALA A 55 -1.67 -29.61 -6.70
N ARG A 56 -1.81 -28.94 -5.55
CA ARG A 56 -3.02 -28.95 -4.74
C ARG A 56 -3.68 -27.57 -4.75
N LEU A 57 -4.95 -27.49 -5.10
CA LEU A 57 -5.75 -26.28 -4.93
C LEU A 57 -5.91 -25.95 -3.44
N THR A 58 -5.54 -24.76 -3.02
CA THR A 58 -5.65 -24.31 -1.62
C THR A 58 -6.70 -23.24 -1.41
N ALA A 59 -6.93 -22.40 -2.42
CA ALA A 59 -7.96 -21.36 -2.39
C ALA A 59 -8.30 -20.94 -3.83
N GLN A 60 -9.51 -20.43 -4.01
CA GLN A 60 -9.93 -19.82 -5.27
C GLN A 60 -10.94 -18.71 -5.05
N ALA A 61 -11.05 -17.81 -6.03
CA ALA A 61 -12.05 -16.77 -6.07
C ALA A 61 -12.46 -16.48 -7.51
N ARG A 62 -13.73 -16.20 -7.71
CA ARG A 62 -14.25 -15.54 -8.90
C ARG A 62 -14.31 -14.06 -8.62
N LEU A 63 -13.67 -13.28 -9.46
CA LEU A 63 -13.55 -11.83 -9.39
C LEU A 63 -14.36 -11.22 -10.54
N ASP A 64 -15.65 -11.00 -10.28
CA ASP A 64 -16.62 -10.68 -11.33
C ASP A 64 -16.37 -9.32 -11.97
N GLU A 65 -15.95 -8.32 -11.16
CA GLU A 65 -15.62 -6.99 -11.67
C GLU A 65 -14.37 -6.99 -12.53
N LEU A 66 -13.45 -7.92 -12.29
CA LEU A 66 -12.22 -8.08 -13.05
C LEU A 66 -12.38 -9.09 -14.20
N GLY A 67 -13.48 -9.84 -14.26
CA GLY A 67 -13.70 -10.90 -15.24
C GLY A 67 -12.71 -12.06 -15.11
N LEU A 68 -12.18 -12.31 -13.91
CA LEU A 68 -11.15 -13.31 -13.64
C LEU A 68 -11.63 -14.41 -12.68
N VAL A 69 -11.16 -15.62 -12.90
CA VAL A 69 -11.03 -16.63 -11.85
C VAL A 69 -9.57 -16.65 -11.40
N VAL A 70 -9.34 -16.57 -10.11
CA VAL A 70 -8.00 -16.64 -9.50
C VAL A 70 -7.96 -17.80 -8.53
N ALA A 71 -6.93 -18.64 -8.62
CA ALA A 71 -6.72 -19.76 -7.73
C ALA A 71 -5.29 -19.76 -7.18
N GLN A 72 -5.15 -20.24 -5.95
CA GLN A 72 -3.86 -20.48 -5.33
C GLN A 72 -3.60 -21.99 -5.31
N LEU A 73 -2.52 -22.39 -5.94
CA LEU A 73 -2.05 -23.78 -6.00
C LEU A 73 -0.85 -23.93 -5.06
N GLN A 74 -0.71 -25.11 -4.48
CA GLN A 74 0.41 -25.48 -3.61
C GLN A 74 1.14 -26.68 -4.21
N THR A 75 2.45 -26.56 -4.36
CA THR A 75 3.37 -27.62 -4.77
C THR A 75 4.64 -27.59 -3.92
N ALA A 76 5.58 -28.48 -4.16
CA ALA A 76 6.91 -28.38 -3.55
C ALA A 76 7.64 -27.12 -4.04
N PRO A 77 8.35 -26.37 -3.19
CA PRO A 77 8.97 -25.09 -3.56
C PRO A 77 9.87 -25.18 -4.79
N GLU A 78 10.59 -26.27 -4.96
CA GLU A 78 11.48 -26.55 -6.09
C GLU A 78 10.74 -26.82 -7.40
N GLN A 79 9.46 -27.16 -7.35
CA GLN A 79 8.62 -27.48 -8.51
C GLN A 79 7.84 -26.27 -9.03
N VAL A 80 7.79 -25.16 -8.31
CA VAL A 80 6.96 -23.99 -8.66
C VAL A 80 7.21 -23.51 -10.08
N ALA A 81 8.48 -23.36 -10.50
CA ALA A 81 8.81 -22.91 -11.85
C ALA A 81 8.37 -23.91 -12.94
N ALA A 82 8.54 -25.21 -12.71
CA ALA A 82 8.12 -26.24 -13.66
C ALA A 82 6.59 -26.31 -13.81
N VAL A 83 5.87 -26.23 -12.69
CA VAL A 83 4.40 -26.18 -12.67
C VAL A 83 3.89 -24.93 -13.38
N GLN A 84 4.49 -23.76 -13.12
CA GLN A 84 4.16 -22.52 -13.80
C GLN A 84 4.30 -22.63 -15.31
N GLN A 85 5.46 -23.12 -15.79
CA GLN A 85 5.72 -23.29 -17.22
C GLN A 85 4.76 -24.30 -17.88
N ALA A 86 4.49 -25.41 -17.22
CA ALA A 86 3.59 -26.43 -17.74
C ALA A 86 2.15 -25.92 -17.89
N LEU A 87 1.66 -25.14 -16.91
CA LEU A 87 0.34 -24.52 -16.96
C LEU A 87 0.24 -23.49 -18.10
N GLN A 88 1.21 -22.59 -18.21
CA GLN A 88 1.21 -21.56 -19.24
C GLN A 88 1.39 -22.12 -20.66
N ALA A 89 2.13 -23.21 -20.82
CA ALA A 89 2.29 -23.87 -22.10
C ALA A 89 0.99 -24.55 -22.59
N ARG A 90 0.18 -25.09 -21.67
CA ARG A 90 -1.09 -25.75 -22.00
C ARG A 90 -2.26 -24.79 -22.12
N HIS A 91 -2.20 -23.67 -21.39
CA HIS A 91 -3.27 -22.69 -21.27
C HIS A 91 -2.71 -21.27 -21.51
N PRO A 92 -2.55 -20.84 -22.77
CA PRO A 92 -1.97 -19.53 -23.10
C PRO A 92 -2.77 -18.34 -22.54
N GLU A 93 -4.07 -18.49 -22.28
CA GLU A 93 -4.95 -17.51 -21.66
C GLU A 93 -4.71 -17.35 -20.16
N LEU A 94 -4.01 -18.30 -19.53
CA LEU A 94 -3.73 -18.33 -18.10
C LEU A 94 -2.47 -17.51 -17.78
N THR A 95 -2.55 -16.69 -16.74
CA THR A 95 -1.40 -16.05 -16.12
C THR A 95 -1.06 -16.81 -14.83
N ALA A 96 0.19 -17.19 -14.66
CA ALA A 96 0.66 -17.85 -13.46
C ALA A 96 1.94 -17.18 -12.94
N ASP A 97 2.04 -17.00 -11.63
CA ASP A 97 3.26 -16.52 -10.97
C ASP A 97 3.28 -16.95 -9.50
N ARG A 98 4.42 -16.78 -8.84
CA ARG A 98 4.56 -17.05 -7.41
C ARG A 98 3.58 -16.18 -6.63
N ALA A 99 2.98 -16.72 -5.57
CA ALA A 99 2.07 -16.01 -4.69
C ALA A 99 2.86 -15.09 -3.73
N PRO A 100 2.81 -13.75 -3.87
CA PRO A 100 3.53 -12.86 -2.95
C PRO A 100 2.78 -12.70 -1.64
N TRP A 101 3.54 -12.42 -0.56
CA TRP A 101 3.01 -11.83 0.64
C TRP A 101 2.87 -10.31 0.48
N TRP A 102 1.82 -9.76 1.04
CA TRP A 102 1.58 -8.32 1.08
C TRP A 102 1.77 -7.80 2.50
N TYR A 103 2.47 -6.69 2.63
CA TYR A 103 2.81 -6.09 3.91
C TYR A 103 2.42 -4.62 3.96
N PRO A 104 1.97 -4.10 5.15
CA PRO A 104 1.85 -2.67 5.37
C PRO A 104 3.19 -1.98 5.13
N GLN A 105 3.16 -0.86 4.41
CA GLN A 105 4.36 -0.08 4.14
C GLN A 105 4.61 0.92 5.29
N GLN A 106 4.86 0.38 6.49
CA GLN A 106 5.18 1.11 7.71
C GLN A 106 6.54 0.68 8.28
N ALA A 107 7.20 1.60 8.99
CA ALA A 107 8.39 1.28 9.78
C ALA A 107 8.01 0.85 11.19
N GLY A 108 8.99 0.27 11.88
CA GLY A 108 8.93 0.11 13.33
C GLY A 108 8.80 1.45 14.08
N PRO A 109 8.72 1.43 15.41
CA PRO A 109 8.57 2.63 16.23
C PRO A 109 9.67 3.65 15.96
N ALA A 110 9.30 4.94 15.97
CA ALA A 110 10.24 6.04 15.74
C ALA A 110 11.37 6.04 16.78
N LEU A 111 12.58 6.35 16.32
CA LEU A 111 13.74 6.50 17.19
C LEU A 111 13.55 7.68 18.17
N PRO A 112 14.12 7.61 19.40
CA PRO A 112 14.11 8.74 20.30
C PRO A 112 14.78 9.99 19.69
N GLY A 113 14.11 11.12 19.69
CA GLY A 113 14.62 12.38 19.16
C GLY A 113 13.61 13.51 19.35
N SER A 114 13.93 14.72 18.89
CA SER A 114 12.97 15.82 18.87
C SER A 114 11.89 15.52 17.83
N ARG A 115 10.68 15.20 18.31
CA ARG A 115 9.53 14.92 17.45
C ARG A 115 8.97 16.22 16.85
N PRO A 116 8.49 16.19 15.59
CA PRO A 116 7.84 17.34 14.99
C PRO A 116 6.51 17.65 15.71
N GLY A 117 5.99 18.85 15.48
CA GLY A 117 4.64 19.20 15.95
C GLY A 117 3.59 18.25 15.37
N ARG A 118 2.53 17.99 16.11
CA ARG A 118 1.47 17.01 15.71
C ARG A 118 0.81 17.33 14.37
N LEU A 119 0.76 18.59 13.97
CA LEU A 119 0.16 19.06 12.72
C LEU A 119 1.17 19.35 11.60
N TYR A 120 2.43 18.96 11.77
CA TYR A 120 3.43 19.29 10.76
C TYR A 120 3.05 18.81 9.35
N ALA A 121 2.40 17.65 9.25
CA ALA A 121 2.07 17.03 7.97
C ALA A 121 1.07 17.88 7.18
N THR A 122 -0.02 18.32 7.81
CA THR A 122 -1.01 19.21 7.19
C THR A 122 -0.43 20.59 6.91
N ALA A 123 0.34 21.15 7.85
CA ALA A 123 1.02 22.43 7.67
C ALA A 123 2.01 22.40 6.48
N LEU A 124 2.77 21.32 6.32
CA LEU A 124 3.72 21.15 5.23
C LEU A 124 3.05 21.11 3.85
N LEU A 125 1.83 20.56 3.80
CA LEU A 125 0.99 20.54 2.61
C LEU A 125 0.24 21.86 2.36
N GLY A 126 0.25 22.80 3.30
CA GLY A 126 -0.52 24.05 3.23
C GLY A 126 -2.01 23.85 3.57
N ILE A 127 -2.32 22.92 4.47
CA ILE A 127 -3.69 22.64 4.93
C ILE A 127 -3.85 23.18 6.34
N ASP A 128 -4.51 24.34 6.47
CA ASP A 128 -4.73 24.99 7.77
C ASP A 128 -5.96 24.44 8.49
N GLN A 129 -6.92 23.89 7.74
CA GLN A 129 -8.16 23.33 8.28
C GLN A 129 -8.71 22.25 7.35
N PRO A 130 -9.54 21.33 7.87
CA PRO A 130 -10.17 20.29 7.03
C PRO A 130 -11.07 20.97 5.99
N GLN A 131 -11.06 20.40 4.78
CA GLN A 131 -11.87 20.89 3.68
C GLN A 131 -12.95 19.87 3.36
N PRO A 132 -14.22 20.10 3.75
CA PRO A 132 -15.32 19.21 3.37
C PRO A 132 -15.42 19.06 1.86
N LEU A 133 -15.75 17.84 1.43
CA LEU A 133 -16.01 17.58 0.01
C LEU A 133 -17.33 18.23 -0.40
N PRO A 134 -17.41 18.95 -1.53
CA PRO A 134 -18.66 19.52 -2.03
C PRO A 134 -19.70 18.45 -2.41
N GLN A 135 -19.23 17.26 -2.76
CA GLN A 135 -20.03 16.05 -2.93
C GLN A 135 -19.22 14.83 -2.47
N PRO A 136 -19.88 13.81 -1.92
CA PRO A 136 -19.17 12.62 -1.46
C PRO A 136 -18.45 11.90 -2.60
N VAL A 137 -17.22 11.45 -2.33
CA VAL A 137 -16.41 10.59 -3.20
C VAL A 137 -16.24 9.25 -2.51
N ARG A 138 -16.43 8.15 -3.24
CA ARG A 138 -16.24 6.79 -2.74
C ARG A 138 -14.75 6.42 -2.85
N VAL A 139 -14.10 6.40 -1.70
CA VAL A 139 -12.68 6.04 -1.58
C VAL A 139 -12.57 4.64 -0.98
N ALA A 140 -11.99 3.71 -1.72
CA ALA A 140 -11.68 2.38 -1.18
C ALA A 140 -10.29 2.33 -0.58
N MET A 141 -10.13 1.52 0.46
CA MET A 141 -8.85 1.15 1.07
C MET A 141 -8.67 -0.37 1.04
N LEU A 142 -7.49 -0.83 0.63
CA LEU A 142 -7.02 -2.20 0.89
C LEU A 142 -6.04 -2.10 2.06
N ASP A 143 -6.47 -2.52 3.26
CA ASP A 143 -5.69 -2.29 4.48
C ASP A 143 -6.07 -3.31 5.58
N GLY A 144 -5.71 -3.04 6.81
CA GLY A 144 -6.26 -3.68 8.00
C GLY A 144 -7.67 -3.19 8.34
N ALA A 145 -8.24 -3.71 9.40
CA ALA A 145 -9.51 -3.23 9.91
C ALA A 145 -9.44 -1.75 10.32
N VAL A 146 -10.54 -1.05 10.18
CA VAL A 146 -10.72 0.34 10.62
C VAL A 146 -11.65 0.36 11.83
N GLU A 147 -11.27 1.12 12.88
CA GLU A 147 -12.07 1.37 14.07
C GLU A 147 -12.81 2.70 13.95
N PRO A 148 -14.13 2.69 13.62
CA PRO A 148 -14.86 3.93 13.36
C PRO A 148 -14.99 4.85 14.58
N ALA A 149 -14.94 4.28 15.80
CA ALA A 149 -15.10 5.02 17.06
C ALA A 149 -14.02 6.07 17.32
N ILE A 150 -12.92 6.05 16.51
CA ILE A 150 -11.84 7.04 16.63
C ILE A 150 -12.25 8.46 16.24
N GLY A 151 -13.42 8.66 15.63
CA GLY A 151 -13.93 9.97 15.22
C GLY A 151 -13.73 10.27 13.74
N LEU A 152 -14.02 9.31 12.87
CA LEU A 152 -14.06 9.53 11.42
C LEU A 152 -15.22 10.44 11.04
N GLU A 153 -14.96 11.47 10.23
CA GLU A 153 -15.97 12.37 9.65
C GLU A 153 -16.27 11.94 8.21
N LEU A 154 -17.14 10.96 8.05
CA LEU A 154 -17.47 10.33 6.78
C LEU A 154 -18.93 10.59 6.41
N ALA A 155 -19.23 10.72 5.11
CA ALA A 155 -20.60 10.66 4.59
C ALA A 155 -21.15 9.24 4.58
N GLY A 156 -20.29 8.22 4.57
CA GLY A 156 -20.65 6.81 4.67
C GLY A 156 -19.43 5.96 4.99
N PHE A 157 -19.68 4.80 5.59
CA PHE A 157 -18.65 3.82 5.91
C PHE A 157 -19.13 2.41 5.67
N GLU A 158 -18.41 1.68 4.84
CA GLU A 158 -18.62 0.26 4.62
C GLU A 158 -17.30 -0.47 4.86
N GLN A 159 -17.33 -1.58 5.57
CA GLN A 159 -16.17 -2.41 5.80
C GLN A 159 -16.51 -3.87 5.61
N VAL A 160 -15.67 -4.57 4.84
CA VAL A 160 -15.71 -6.02 4.70
C VAL A 160 -14.41 -6.62 5.23
N ARG A 161 -14.52 -7.70 6.00
CA ARG A 161 -13.38 -8.50 6.41
C ARG A 161 -13.14 -9.58 5.36
N ILE A 162 -11.96 -9.54 4.73
CA ILE A 162 -11.58 -10.46 3.65
C ILE A 162 -10.45 -11.39 4.06
N ALA A 163 -9.57 -10.93 4.97
CA ALA A 163 -8.45 -11.74 5.45
C ALA A 163 -8.86 -13.17 5.79
N SER A 164 -8.27 -14.14 5.09
CA SER A 164 -8.61 -15.56 5.17
C SER A 164 -7.66 -16.37 6.05
N SER A 165 -6.60 -15.77 6.55
CA SER A 165 -5.55 -16.46 7.33
C SER A 165 -5.03 -15.62 8.49
N GLY A 166 -4.64 -16.31 9.55
CA GLY A 166 -4.05 -15.72 10.74
C GLY A 166 -5.09 -15.10 11.68
N ASP A 167 -4.59 -14.58 12.80
CA ASP A 167 -5.42 -13.83 13.74
C ASP A 167 -5.89 -12.51 13.11
N PRO A 168 -7.04 -11.98 13.51
CA PRO A 168 -7.51 -10.70 13.04
C PRO A 168 -6.50 -9.60 13.34
N ASP A 169 -6.21 -8.74 12.35
CA ASP A 169 -5.47 -7.51 12.60
C ASP A 169 -6.28 -6.60 13.52
N PRO A 170 -5.69 -6.05 14.61
CA PRO A 170 -6.40 -5.18 15.55
C PRO A 170 -6.77 -3.81 14.98
N GLY A 171 -6.51 -3.57 13.71
CA GLY A 171 -6.91 -2.36 13.01
C GLY A 171 -6.05 -1.13 13.29
N GLN A 172 -4.87 -1.28 13.85
CA GLN A 172 -4.01 -0.13 14.14
C GLN A 172 -3.52 0.59 12.88
N HIS A 173 -3.16 -0.17 11.83
CA HIS A 173 -2.67 0.40 10.58
C HIS A 173 -3.82 1.01 9.77
N GLY A 174 -4.88 0.25 9.49
CA GLY A 174 -6.02 0.74 8.71
C GLY A 174 -6.71 1.94 9.36
N THR A 175 -6.87 1.94 10.70
CA THR A 175 -7.40 3.09 11.44
C THR A 175 -6.52 4.34 11.29
N ALA A 176 -5.19 4.20 11.37
CA ALA A 176 -4.27 5.32 11.18
C ALA A 176 -4.38 5.90 9.76
N VAL A 177 -4.41 5.04 8.74
CA VAL A 177 -4.57 5.46 7.32
C VAL A 177 -5.93 6.15 7.11
N ALA A 178 -7.03 5.59 7.65
CA ALA A 178 -8.36 6.21 7.58
C ALA A 178 -8.41 7.57 8.27
N CYS A 179 -7.72 7.72 9.41
CA CYS A 179 -7.62 9.01 10.11
C CYS A 179 -6.88 10.07 9.30
N LEU A 180 -5.83 9.69 8.60
CA LEU A 180 -5.10 10.60 7.70
C LEU A 180 -5.91 11.01 6.46
N LEU A 181 -7.03 10.36 6.18
CA LEU A 181 -7.99 10.77 5.15
C LEU A 181 -9.02 11.77 5.69
N ALA A 182 -9.76 11.39 6.75
CA ALA A 182 -11.00 12.08 7.12
C ALA A 182 -11.36 11.96 8.62
N CYS A 183 -10.40 12.12 9.51
CA CYS A 183 -10.64 12.00 10.95
C CYS A 183 -10.73 13.38 11.61
N ARG A 184 -11.63 13.52 12.57
CA ARG A 184 -11.64 14.59 13.57
C ARG A 184 -11.89 13.95 14.93
N PRO A 185 -10.83 13.41 15.54
CA PRO A 185 -11.00 12.65 16.78
C PRO A 185 -11.41 13.56 17.92
N ARG A 186 -12.23 13.03 18.83
CA ARG A 186 -12.72 13.73 20.00
C ARG A 186 -11.68 13.72 21.13
N GLY A 187 -11.83 14.66 22.06
CA GLY A 187 -11.04 14.75 23.28
C GLY A 187 -9.86 15.72 23.19
N PRO A 188 -9.42 16.27 24.34
CA PRO A 188 -8.43 17.35 24.40
C PRO A 188 -7.05 16.93 23.88
N ALA A 189 -6.67 15.68 24.01
CA ALA A 189 -5.39 15.17 23.48
C ALA A 189 -5.32 15.19 21.95
N ASN A 190 -6.47 15.17 21.28
CA ASN A 190 -6.63 15.06 19.83
C ASN A 190 -7.18 16.33 19.17
N ALA A 191 -7.55 17.36 19.97
CA ALA A 191 -8.36 18.50 19.53
C ALA A 191 -7.81 19.28 18.33
N ALA A 192 -6.51 19.22 18.08
CA ALA A 192 -5.87 19.90 16.95
C ALA A 192 -5.75 19.04 15.69
N PHE A 193 -5.92 17.71 15.79
CA PHE A 193 -5.73 16.81 14.66
C PHE A 193 -6.98 16.79 13.75
N PHE A 194 -6.74 16.74 12.45
CA PHE A 194 -7.79 16.51 11.45
C PHE A 194 -7.25 15.78 10.22
N GLY A 195 -8.10 14.95 9.62
CA GLY A 195 -7.89 14.45 8.26
C GLY A 195 -8.33 15.49 7.23
N PRO A 196 -7.63 15.63 6.09
CA PRO A 196 -7.84 16.73 5.16
C PRO A 196 -9.21 16.76 4.47
N SER A 197 -9.86 15.60 4.30
CA SER A 197 -11.05 15.46 3.43
C SER A 197 -12.22 14.82 4.14
N PRO A 198 -12.84 15.49 5.13
CA PRO A 198 -14.07 15.00 5.74
C PRO A 198 -15.21 14.92 4.71
N GLY A 199 -16.15 14.01 4.94
CA GLY A 199 -17.33 13.84 4.09
C GLY A 199 -17.14 12.88 2.90
N LEU A 200 -16.03 12.15 2.80
CA LEU A 200 -15.89 11.06 1.84
C LEU A 200 -16.72 9.82 2.28
N ILE A 201 -17.00 8.91 1.36
CA ILE A 201 -17.53 7.59 1.65
C ILE A 201 -16.34 6.64 1.67
N LEU A 202 -16.04 6.05 2.82
CA LEU A 202 -14.93 5.13 2.99
C LEU A 202 -15.39 3.68 2.82
N LEU A 203 -14.78 2.96 1.88
CA LEU A 203 -14.99 1.55 1.59
C LEU A 203 -13.72 0.81 2.03
N ASN A 204 -13.74 0.13 3.18
CA ASN A 204 -12.56 -0.57 3.68
C ASN A 204 -12.63 -2.08 3.45
N ALA A 205 -11.77 -2.61 2.59
CA ALA A 205 -11.52 -4.03 2.49
C ALA A 205 -10.40 -4.42 3.47
N ALA A 206 -10.78 -5.00 4.60
CA ALA A 206 -9.85 -5.45 5.63
C ALA A 206 -9.21 -6.78 5.19
N VAL A 207 -8.06 -6.68 4.51
CA VAL A 207 -7.32 -7.80 3.92
C VAL A 207 -6.17 -8.30 4.80
N LEU A 208 -5.75 -7.52 5.82
CA LEU A 208 -4.66 -7.90 6.72
C LEU A 208 -5.13 -8.88 7.80
N GLY A 209 -4.38 -9.96 7.93
CA GLY A 209 -4.33 -10.82 9.11
C GLY A 209 -2.96 -10.70 9.77
N ARG A 210 -2.65 -11.58 10.73
CA ARG A 210 -1.36 -11.66 11.40
C ARG A 210 -0.70 -13.02 11.21
N ASP A 211 0.61 -13.03 11.04
CA ASP A 211 1.40 -14.25 11.07
C ASP A 211 1.56 -14.80 12.51
N ALA A 212 2.24 -15.94 12.64
CA ALA A 212 2.49 -16.55 13.93
C ALA A 212 3.34 -15.70 14.91
N GLN A 213 4.04 -14.69 14.40
CA GLN A 213 4.80 -13.70 15.16
C GLN A 213 4.00 -12.43 15.46
N GLY A 214 2.71 -12.39 15.07
CA GLY A 214 1.83 -11.23 15.24
C GLY A 214 2.08 -10.09 14.27
N ARG A 215 2.88 -10.29 13.21
CA ARG A 215 3.16 -9.27 12.19
C ARG A 215 2.01 -9.21 11.18
N PRO A 216 1.54 -8.00 10.83
CA PRO A 216 0.46 -7.86 9.85
C PRO A 216 0.93 -8.23 8.44
N GLN A 217 0.13 -9.07 7.76
CA GLN A 217 0.36 -9.50 6.38
C GLN A 217 -0.95 -9.87 5.70
N ALA A 218 -0.97 -9.87 4.37
CA ALA A 218 -2.09 -10.37 3.58
C ALA A 218 -1.64 -11.38 2.53
N ARG A 219 -2.53 -12.30 2.18
CA ARG A 219 -2.36 -13.15 1.00
C ARG A 219 -2.77 -12.37 -0.25
N ALA A 220 -2.07 -12.59 -1.35
CA ALA A 220 -2.37 -11.93 -2.61
C ALA A 220 -3.83 -12.16 -3.05
N LEU A 221 -4.38 -13.37 -2.87
CA LEU A 221 -5.77 -13.66 -3.20
C LEU A 221 -6.76 -12.81 -2.39
N ASP A 222 -6.48 -12.53 -1.11
CA ASP A 222 -7.33 -11.68 -0.28
C ASP A 222 -7.27 -10.21 -0.75
N VAL A 223 -6.09 -9.72 -1.16
CA VAL A 223 -5.93 -8.39 -1.76
C VAL A 223 -6.72 -8.28 -3.07
N LEU A 224 -6.67 -9.31 -3.93
CA LEU A 224 -7.42 -9.33 -5.19
C LEU A 224 -8.94 -9.40 -4.96
N ARG A 225 -9.41 -10.15 -3.95
CA ARG A 225 -10.82 -10.11 -3.52
C ARG A 225 -11.24 -8.73 -3.02
N GLY A 226 -10.35 -8.06 -2.27
CA GLY A 226 -10.57 -6.69 -1.79
C GLY A 226 -10.66 -5.69 -2.93
N LEU A 227 -9.83 -5.83 -3.95
CA LEU A 227 -9.85 -5.03 -5.16
C LEU A 227 -11.20 -5.20 -5.90
N ASP A 228 -11.63 -6.44 -6.14
CA ASP A 228 -12.90 -6.75 -6.81
C ASP A 228 -14.10 -6.22 -6.02
N TRP A 229 -14.12 -6.43 -4.70
CA TRP A 229 -15.15 -5.88 -3.82
C TRP A 229 -15.18 -4.35 -3.86
N SER A 230 -14.03 -3.69 -3.88
CA SER A 230 -13.93 -2.23 -3.96
C SER A 230 -14.58 -1.69 -5.24
N LEU A 231 -14.33 -2.35 -6.37
CA LEU A 231 -14.95 -2.01 -7.65
C LEU A 231 -16.46 -2.22 -7.62
N ARG A 232 -16.93 -3.36 -7.13
CA ARG A 232 -18.36 -3.70 -6.96
C ARG A 232 -19.07 -2.72 -6.06
N SER A 233 -18.40 -2.23 -5.02
CA SER A 233 -18.90 -1.20 -4.11
C SER A 233 -18.88 0.21 -4.72
N GLY A 234 -18.50 0.36 -5.98
CA GLY A 234 -18.50 1.63 -6.70
C GLY A 234 -17.40 2.59 -6.28
N ALA A 235 -16.24 2.07 -5.89
CA ALA A 235 -15.07 2.91 -5.60
C ALA A 235 -14.70 3.78 -6.80
N GLN A 236 -14.38 5.04 -6.55
CA GLN A 236 -13.88 5.98 -7.54
C GLN A 236 -12.36 6.17 -7.41
N VAL A 237 -11.85 6.06 -6.18
CA VAL A 237 -10.42 6.15 -5.86
C VAL A 237 -10.05 4.96 -5.00
N LEU A 238 -8.88 4.37 -5.25
CA LEU A 238 -8.34 3.28 -4.46
C LEU A 238 -7.05 3.71 -3.77
N ASN A 239 -7.00 3.59 -2.44
CA ASN A 239 -5.79 3.74 -1.64
C ASN A 239 -5.23 2.37 -1.27
N VAL A 240 -3.96 2.13 -1.60
CA VAL A 240 -3.25 0.89 -1.26
C VAL A 240 -2.01 1.22 -0.43
N SER A 241 -2.16 1.17 0.89
CA SER A 241 -1.06 1.39 1.84
C SER A 241 -0.29 0.09 2.15
N LEU A 242 -0.37 -0.87 1.24
CA LEU A 242 0.30 -2.16 1.26
C LEU A 242 1.23 -2.30 0.08
N GLY A 243 2.19 -3.22 0.17
CA GLY A 243 3.06 -3.54 -0.94
C GLY A 243 3.50 -4.99 -0.92
N ALA A 244 3.83 -5.49 -2.11
CA ALA A 244 4.31 -6.84 -2.33
C ALA A 244 5.44 -6.87 -3.38
N ALA A 245 6.16 -7.99 -3.44
CA ALA A 245 7.05 -8.28 -4.55
C ALA A 245 6.27 -8.40 -5.87
N PRO A 246 6.89 -8.12 -7.02
CA PRO A 246 6.24 -8.22 -8.32
C PRO A 246 5.72 -9.63 -8.64
N ASP A 247 4.50 -9.69 -9.17
CA ASP A 247 3.95 -10.89 -9.77
C ASP A 247 2.99 -10.54 -10.92
N ALA A 248 2.89 -11.43 -11.91
CA ALA A 248 2.12 -11.19 -13.11
C ALA A 248 0.60 -11.23 -12.89
N VAL A 249 0.12 -11.96 -11.88
CA VAL A 249 -1.31 -12.07 -11.57
C VAL A 249 -1.83 -10.77 -10.98
N THR A 250 -1.10 -10.21 -10.00
CA THR A 250 -1.39 -8.88 -9.45
C THR A 250 -1.31 -7.81 -10.55
N ALA A 251 -0.27 -7.83 -11.38
CA ALA A 251 -0.14 -6.87 -12.48
C ALA A 251 -1.36 -6.91 -13.41
N ARG A 252 -1.81 -8.11 -13.81
CA ARG A 252 -3.00 -8.29 -14.64
C ARG A 252 -4.27 -7.76 -13.97
N ALA A 253 -4.49 -8.09 -12.71
CA ALA A 253 -5.67 -7.66 -11.97
C ALA A 253 -5.75 -6.13 -11.83
N PHE A 254 -4.65 -5.48 -11.47
CA PHE A 254 -4.58 -4.01 -11.37
C PHE A 254 -4.69 -3.32 -12.73
N ALA A 255 -4.16 -3.91 -13.80
CA ALA A 255 -4.35 -3.40 -15.16
C ALA A 255 -5.82 -3.41 -15.59
N LEU A 256 -6.59 -4.45 -15.21
CA LEU A 256 -8.04 -4.54 -15.46
C LEU A 256 -8.85 -3.60 -14.58
N ALA A 257 -8.42 -3.36 -13.34
CA ALA A 257 -9.07 -2.42 -12.42
C ALA A 257 -8.84 -0.95 -12.80
N ARG A 258 -7.66 -0.63 -13.33
CA ARG A 258 -7.22 0.75 -13.59
C ARG A 258 -8.23 1.60 -14.40
N PRO A 259 -8.82 1.13 -15.53
CA PRO A 259 -9.77 1.92 -16.31
C PRO A 259 -11.12 2.12 -15.60
N LYS A 260 -11.42 1.39 -14.53
CA LYS A 260 -12.66 1.48 -13.75
C LYS A 260 -12.57 2.48 -12.60
N LEU A 261 -11.40 3.03 -12.34
CA LEU A 261 -11.11 3.96 -11.24
C LEU A 261 -10.58 5.29 -11.78
N ALA A 262 -10.94 6.39 -11.12
CA ALA A 262 -10.36 7.69 -11.42
C ALA A 262 -8.86 7.72 -11.08
N ALA A 263 -8.48 7.11 -9.94
CA ALA A 263 -7.08 6.97 -9.54
C ALA A 263 -6.85 5.74 -8.64
N ILE A 264 -5.65 5.18 -8.75
CA ILE A 264 -5.07 4.24 -7.78
C ILE A 264 -3.86 4.93 -7.16
N VAL A 265 -3.88 5.12 -5.85
CA VAL A 265 -2.79 5.72 -5.07
C VAL A 265 -2.17 4.64 -4.20
N ALA A 266 -0.86 4.46 -4.30
CA ALA A 266 -0.17 3.40 -3.57
C ALA A 266 1.11 3.90 -2.88
N ALA A 267 1.40 3.30 -1.73
CA ALA A 267 2.64 3.50 -1.00
C ALA A 267 3.84 2.98 -1.80
N ALA A 268 4.87 3.81 -2.02
CA ALA A 268 6.02 3.47 -2.87
C ALA A 268 6.90 2.34 -2.31
N GLY A 269 6.82 2.06 -1.01
CA GLY A 269 7.58 1.00 -0.35
C GLY A 269 8.60 1.53 0.66
N ASN A 270 9.04 0.65 1.56
CA ASN A 270 9.98 0.96 2.64
C ASN A 270 11.20 0.03 2.63
N GLY A 271 11.59 -0.46 1.46
CA GLY A 271 12.76 -1.34 1.27
C GLY A 271 14.11 -0.63 1.22
N GLY A 272 14.15 0.69 1.46
CA GLY A 272 15.38 1.49 1.37
C GLY A 272 15.87 1.69 -0.07
N ALA A 273 17.11 2.13 -0.20
CA ALA A 273 17.71 2.46 -1.49
C ALA A 273 17.83 1.26 -2.44
N ASP A 274 18.06 0.08 -1.86
CA ASP A 274 18.24 -1.18 -2.57
C ASP A 274 16.93 -2.00 -2.66
N GLY A 275 15.82 -1.45 -2.17
CA GLY A 275 14.49 -2.06 -2.28
C GLY A 275 14.09 -2.20 -3.75
N GLY A 276 13.66 -3.39 -4.14
CA GLY A 276 13.19 -3.67 -5.50
C GLY A 276 11.84 -3.01 -5.82
N LEU A 277 11.28 -3.38 -6.96
CA LEU A 277 9.93 -2.95 -7.35
C LEU A 277 8.90 -3.38 -6.30
N VAL A 278 8.02 -2.47 -5.94
CA VAL A 278 6.90 -2.71 -5.02
C VAL A 278 5.59 -2.57 -5.78
N TYR A 279 4.81 -3.64 -5.81
CA TYR A 279 3.47 -3.62 -6.40
C TYR A 279 2.41 -3.28 -5.33
N PRO A 280 1.37 -2.50 -5.68
CA PRO A 280 1.04 -2.02 -7.02
C PRO A 280 1.72 -0.69 -7.39
N ALA A 281 2.50 -0.06 -6.52
CA ALA A 281 3.07 1.28 -6.73
C ALA A 281 3.88 1.40 -8.04
N ALA A 282 4.64 0.35 -8.41
CA ALA A 282 5.47 0.34 -9.61
C ALA A 282 4.68 -0.03 -10.89
N LEU A 283 3.37 -0.28 -10.81
CA LEU A 283 2.56 -0.59 -11.98
C LEU A 283 2.22 0.68 -12.79
N PRO A 284 2.15 0.58 -14.12
CA PRO A 284 1.77 1.69 -14.97
C PRO A 284 0.43 2.32 -14.58
N GLY A 285 0.38 3.65 -14.49
CA GLY A 285 -0.83 4.40 -14.18
C GLY A 285 -1.24 4.39 -12.70
N VAL A 286 -0.44 3.81 -11.81
CA VAL A 286 -0.59 3.94 -10.36
C VAL A 286 0.18 5.19 -9.90
N ILE A 287 -0.43 5.96 -9.00
CA ILE A 287 0.20 7.11 -8.36
C ILE A 287 1.01 6.60 -7.17
N ALA A 288 2.31 6.45 -7.36
CA ALA A 288 3.24 5.97 -6.35
C ALA A 288 3.70 7.11 -5.43
N VAL A 289 3.48 6.97 -4.12
CA VAL A 289 3.73 8.03 -3.13
C VAL A 289 4.90 7.67 -2.23
N ALA A 290 5.96 8.48 -2.30
CA ALA A 290 7.08 8.44 -1.36
C ALA A 290 6.78 9.23 -0.07
N ALA A 291 7.54 8.96 0.98
CA ALA A 291 7.40 9.65 2.26
C ALA A 291 8.52 10.68 2.50
N MET A 292 8.16 11.79 3.15
CA MET A 292 9.08 12.84 3.59
C MET A 292 8.91 13.18 5.07
N ASP A 293 9.99 13.67 5.68
CA ASP A 293 9.96 14.20 7.05
C ASP A 293 9.60 15.70 7.11
N ALA A 294 9.44 16.22 8.34
CA ALA A 294 9.13 17.63 8.58
C ALA A 294 10.23 18.62 8.12
N ARG A 295 11.43 18.14 7.80
CA ARG A 295 12.57 18.92 7.29
C ARG A 295 12.75 18.79 5.79
N LEU A 296 11.76 18.25 5.08
CA LEU A 296 11.79 18.01 3.63
C LEU A 296 12.87 16.98 3.20
N ARG A 297 13.26 16.09 4.07
CA ARG A 297 14.19 15.01 3.71
C ARG A 297 13.38 13.79 3.29
N PRO A 298 13.76 13.11 2.20
CA PRO A 298 13.16 11.84 1.81
C PRO A 298 13.31 10.81 2.94
N TYR A 299 12.30 9.97 3.11
CA TYR A 299 12.33 8.89 4.09
C TYR A 299 13.54 7.97 3.84
N ARG A 300 14.39 7.80 4.88
CA ARG A 300 15.65 7.04 4.76
C ARG A 300 15.41 5.61 4.28
N ASP A 301 14.37 4.97 4.81
CA ASP A 301 14.02 3.59 4.49
C ASP A 301 13.00 3.51 3.33
N GLY A 302 12.67 4.64 2.68
CA GLY A 302 11.81 4.68 1.49
C GLY A 302 12.47 4.00 0.30
N THR A 303 11.69 3.20 -0.43
CA THR A 303 12.13 2.58 -1.68
C THR A 303 12.37 3.66 -2.73
N ARG A 304 13.35 3.45 -3.60
CA ARG A 304 13.75 4.38 -4.65
C ARG A 304 13.46 3.81 -6.03
N GLY A 305 12.96 4.64 -6.93
CA GLY A 305 12.70 4.19 -8.30
C GLY A 305 12.08 5.25 -9.19
N SER A 306 12.26 5.09 -10.51
CA SER A 306 11.71 6.00 -11.51
C SER A 306 10.17 6.00 -11.58
N TRP A 307 9.52 4.99 -10.99
CA TRP A 307 8.05 4.89 -10.92
C TRP A 307 7.44 5.80 -9.86
N ILE A 308 8.21 6.34 -8.90
CA ILE A 308 7.69 7.25 -7.89
C ILE A 308 7.12 8.49 -8.57
N THR A 309 5.85 8.79 -8.26
CA THR A 309 5.14 9.93 -8.85
C THR A 309 5.48 11.21 -8.12
N LEU A 310 5.30 11.23 -6.80
CA LEU A 310 5.54 12.38 -5.93
C LEU A 310 5.70 11.91 -4.48
N ALA A 311 5.98 12.85 -3.59
CA ALA A 311 6.10 12.60 -2.15
C ALA A 311 5.02 13.35 -1.35
N ALA A 312 4.74 12.83 -0.15
CA ALA A 312 3.92 13.49 0.85
C ALA A 312 4.52 13.25 2.26
N PRO A 313 4.07 13.98 3.31
CA PRO A 313 4.50 13.73 4.68
C PRO A 313 4.20 12.28 5.09
N GLY A 314 5.20 11.57 5.59
CA GLY A 314 5.04 10.16 5.96
C GLY A 314 6.06 9.70 7.01
N VAL A 315 6.87 10.61 7.58
CA VAL A 315 7.87 10.29 8.60
C VAL A 315 7.54 11.00 9.90
N GLU A 316 7.39 10.25 10.98
CA GLU A 316 6.96 10.78 12.28
C GLU A 316 5.64 11.59 12.18
N VAL A 317 4.71 11.09 11.38
CA VAL A 317 3.35 11.65 11.31
C VAL A 317 2.60 11.24 12.58
N TRP A 318 2.00 12.22 13.24
CA TRP A 318 1.19 11.93 14.41
C TRP A 318 -0.19 11.42 13.96
N VAL A 319 -0.64 10.33 14.56
CA VAL A 319 -1.98 9.77 14.36
C VAL A 319 -2.67 9.63 15.72
N PRO A 320 -3.98 9.93 15.80
CA PRO A 320 -4.72 9.78 17.05
C PRO A 320 -4.77 8.32 17.45
N GLY A 321 -4.76 8.10 18.76
CA GLY A 321 -5.06 6.83 19.36
C GLY A 321 -6.53 6.71 19.75
N ARG A 322 -6.91 5.57 20.32
CA ARG A 322 -8.17 5.46 21.04
C ARG A 322 -8.21 6.51 22.16
N ALA A 323 -9.41 6.90 22.60
CA ALA A 323 -9.63 8.02 23.51
C ALA A 323 -8.66 8.09 24.71
N ASP A 324 -8.13 6.95 25.15
CA ASP A 324 -7.32 6.81 26.37
C ASP A 324 -5.82 6.70 26.14
N ASP A 325 -5.33 6.48 24.90
CA ASP A 325 -3.90 6.25 24.63
C ASP A 325 -3.16 7.42 23.99
N GLY A 326 -3.82 8.56 23.80
CA GLY A 326 -3.23 9.85 23.41
C GLY A 326 -2.60 9.94 22.04
N GLY A 327 -2.63 8.87 21.24
CA GLY A 327 -2.06 8.82 19.89
C GLY A 327 -0.55 8.52 19.85
N ARG A 328 -0.03 8.35 18.62
CA ARG A 328 1.37 7.98 18.38
C ARG A 328 1.93 8.59 17.10
N TYR A 329 3.24 8.64 17.01
CA TYR A 329 3.93 8.94 15.76
C TYR A 329 4.17 7.66 14.96
N VAL A 330 3.92 7.74 13.66
CA VAL A 330 4.09 6.64 12.69
C VAL A 330 4.96 7.08 11.53
N SER A 331 5.68 6.14 10.92
CA SER A 331 6.53 6.40 9.75
C SER A 331 6.33 5.33 8.70
N GLY A 332 6.39 5.74 7.44
CA GLY A 332 6.27 4.86 6.27
C GLY A 332 5.52 5.50 5.13
N THR A 333 5.71 4.98 3.94
CA THR A 333 5.00 5.43 2.74
C THR A 333 3.49 5.15 2.81
N SER A 334 3.06 4.18 3.65
CA SER A 334 1.65 3.95 4.00
C SER A 334 0.94 5.18 4.55
N PHE A 335 1.65 6.03 5.26
CA PHE A 335 1.10 7.24 5.90
C PHE A 335 1.23 8.49 5.04
N ALA A 336 2.00 8.41 3.95
CA ALA A 336 2.08 9.44 2.92
C ALA A 336 0.96 9.30 1.88
N ALA A 337 0.64 8.08 1.46
CA ALA A 337 -0.37 7.79 0.44
C ALA A 337 -1.76 8.39 0.75
N PRO A 338 -2.32 8.32 1.98
CA PRO A 338 -3.63 8.89 2.28
C PRO A 338 -3.73 10.41 2.07
N PHE A 339 -2.67 11.18 2.24
CA PHE A 339 -2.70 12.62 1.92
C PHE A 339 -2.90 12.87 0.44
N VAL A 340 -2.23 12.08 -0.42
CA VAL A 340 -2.41 12.16 -1.88
C VAL A 340 -3.81 11.68 -2.26
N THR A 341 -4.30 10.60 -1.64
CA THR A 341 -5.66 10.10 -1.85
C THR A 341 -6.72 11.14 -1.48
N ALA A 342 -6.53 11.83 -0.34
CA ALA A 342 -7.41 12.91 0.10
C ALA A 342 -7.44 14.07 -0.90
N TRP A 343 -6.27 14.47 -1.42
CA TRP A 343 -6.17 15.51 -2.45
C TRP A 343 -6.84 15.09 -3.76
N VAL A 344 -6.66 13.84 -4.19
CA VAL A 344 -7.34 13.27 -5.36
C VAL A 344 -8.86 13.29 -5.17
N ALA A 345 -9.36 12.90 -3.99
CA ALA A 345 -10.78 12.95 -3.68
C ALA A 345 -11.34 14.39 -3.73
N GLN A 346 -10.60 15.37 -3.22
CA GLN A 346 -10.97 16.79 -3.28
C GLN A 346 -11.09 17.31 -4.71
N ARG A 347 -10.17 16.91 -5.58
CA ARG A 347 -10.22 17.30 -7.00
C ARG A 347 -11.37 16.63 -7.73
N LEU A 348 -11.53 15.33 -7.51
CA LEU A 348 -12.60 14.55 -8.13
C LEU A 348 -13.98 15.08 -7.75
N ALA A 349 -14.18 15.43 -6.47
CA ALA A 349 -15.41 16.04 -5.99
C ALA A 349 -15.76 17.38 -6.68
N ARG A 350 -14.76 18.03 -7.29
CA ARG A 350 -14.90 19.29 -8.06
C ARG A 350 -14.86 19.10 -9.56
N GLY A 351 -14.85 17.87 -10.07
CA GLY A 351 -14.74 17.56 -11.49
C GLY A 351 -13.38 17.92 -12.11
N LEU A 352 -12.32 18.01 -11.29
CA LEU A 352 -10.98 18.39 -11.74
C LEU A 352 -10.15 17.15 -12.11
N PRO A 353 -9.17 17.27 -13.02
CA PRO A 353 -8.28 16.15 -13.38
C PRO A 353 -7.47 15.64 -12.19
N VAL A 354 -7.21 14.32 -12.17
CA VAL A 354 -6.50 13.62 -11.08
C VAL A 354 -5.35 12.73 -11.57
N ASP A 355 -4.84 13.00 -12.78
CA ASP A 355 -3.72 12.27 -13.35
C ASP A 355 -2.35 12.67 -12.74
N ALA A 356 -1.32 11.87 -13.04
CA ALA A 356 0.03 12.09 -12.54
C ALA A 356 0.63 13.44 -12.99
N ALA A 357 0.31 13.93 -14.19
CA ALA A 357 0.80 15.22 -14.67
C ALA A 357 0.23 16.37 -13.85
N THR A 358 -1.07 16.31 -13.56
CA THR A 358 -1.76 17.28 -12.70
C THR A 358 -1.20 17.27 -11.27
N LEU A 359 -0.92 16.08 -10.72
CA LEU A 359 -0.28 15.94 -9.40
C LEU A 359 1.10 16.61 -9.39
N CYS A 360 1.92 16.32 -10.40
CA CYS A 360 3.25 16.91 -10.53
C CYS A 360 3.21 18.44 -10.71
N ALA A 361 2.26 18.98 -11.45
CA ALA A 361 2.08 20.43 -11.59
C ALA A 361 1.71 21.12 -10.27
N ASN A 362 1.18 20.38 -9.31
CA ASN A 362 0.86 20.86 -7.96
C ASN A 362 1.88 20.40 -6.90
N ALA A 363 3.04 19.89 -7.30
CA ALA A 363 4.11 19.50 -6.39
C ALA A 363 5.16 20.63 -6.29
N ARG A 364 5.67 20.81 -5.08
CA ARG A 364 6.85 21.66 -4.85
C ARG A 364 8.09 20.82 -5.05
N ASP A 365 8.93 21.21 -5.99
CA ASP A 365 10.24 20.59 -6.18
C ASP A 365 11.07 20.67 -4.88
N VAL A 366 11.78 19.61 -4.57
CA VAL A 366 12.65 19.50 -3.40
C VAL A 366 14.01 18.95 -3.85
N PRO A 367 15.11 19.33 -3.19
CA PRO A 367 16.42 18.84 -3.57
C PRO A 367 16.54 17.30 -3.62
N PRO A 368 17.20 16.75 -4.65
CA PRO A 368 17.84 17.43 -5.79
C PRO A 368 16.80 17.97 -6.77
N ALA A 369 17.13 19.09 -7.44
CA ALA A 369 16.18 19.75 -8.35
C ALA A 369 15.75 18.88 -9.52
N GLY A 370 14.45 18.98 -9.86
CA GLY A 370 13.80 18.21 -10.92
C GLY A 370 13.31 16.85 -10.43
N ARG A 371 12.75 16.07 -11.36
CA ARG A 371 12.23 14.74 -11.04
C ARG A 371 13.36 13.78 -10.64
N ASP A 372 13.22 13.13 -9.50
CA ASP A 372 14.20 12.20 -8.96
C ASP A 372 13.59 10.86 -8.50
N VAL A 373 14.46 9.89 -8.17
CA VAL A 373 14.06 8.53 -7.78
C VAL A 373 13.60 8.39 -6.32
N GLN A 374 13.64 9.45 -5.51
CA GLN A 374 13.27 9.43 -4.09
C GLN A 374 11.94 10.12 -3.84
N THR A 375 11.68 11.21 -4.56
CA THR A 375 10.53 12.08 -4.34
C THR A 375 9.66 12.28 -5.58
N GLY A 376 10.03 11.65 -6.71
CA GLY A 376 9.33 11.85 -7.97
C GLY A 376 9.42 13.30 -8.43
N CYS A 377 8.28 13.97 -8.59
CA CYS A 377 8.20 15.39 -8.93
C CYS A 377 8.18 16.33 -7.71
N GLY A 378 8.46 15.83 -6.51
CA GLY A 378 8.56 16.63 -5.29
C GLY A 378 7.39 16.45 -4.32
N LEU A 379 7.25 17.36 -3.38
CA LEU A 379 6.25 17.33 -2.31
C LEU A 379 4.91 17.89 -2.79
N LEU A 380 3.85 17.09 -2.65
CA LEU A 380 2.47 17.55 -2.90
C LEU A 380 2.18 18.88 -2.18
N GLN A 381 1.53 19.79 -2.87
CA GLN A 381 0.98 21.03 -2.29
C GLN A 381 -0.55 21.00 -2.42
N TRP A 382 -1.24 21.42 -1.37
CA TRP A 382 -2.71 21.42 -1.33
C TRP A 382 -3.35 22.53 -2.17
N GLY A 383 -2.55 23.45 -2.67
CA GLY A 383 -2.99 24.57 -3.51
C GLY A 383 -3.69 24.14 -4.80
N GLY A 384 -4.35 25.12 -5.48
CA GLY A 384 -5.02 24.87 -6.76
C GLY A 384 -6.40 24.22 -6.68
N LEU A 385 -6.96 24.08 -5.47
CA LEU A 385 -8.37 23.73 -5.30
C LEU A 385 -9.21 25.03 -5.33
N PRO A 386 -10.19 25.18 -6.23
CA PRO A 386 -11.13 26.29 -6.19
C PRO A 386 -11.89 26.29 -4.86
N ARG A 387 -12.06 27.48 -4.29
CA ARG A 387 -12.84 27.67 -3.05
C ARG A 387 -14.32 27.44 -3.30
#